data_c633d6794ec59305e4713b4665c5f4ef
#
_entry.id   c633d6794ec59305e4713b4665c5f4ef
#
_cell.length_a   1.000
_cell.length_b   1.000
_cell.length_c   1.000
_cell.angle_alpha   90.00
_cell.angle_beta   90.00
_cell.angle_gamma   90.00
#
_symmetry.space_group_name_H-M   'P 1'
#
loop_
_entity.id
_entity.type
_entity.pdbx_description
1 polymer ?
#
loop_
_entity_poly.entity_id
_entity_poly.type
_entity_poly.pdbx_seq_one_letter_code
_entity_poly.pdbx_strand_id
1 'polypeptide(L)'
;LFSFGFTLKYLMRDMLLDEASYGKGSGVGVDAAFLIQPLKNLKVGIGIYDFGGSSIAYKDKTTESILGQAFKLGISYMPINGLTIAGDVGDRIHFGAEYVVASRVSFRAGLQQDITGDEKLFVPSAGLSIKFKTIVMEYGYEIVPFLEPTHRFTLALQLSPAVVSITKTTVAHNPIFRSLHRYYESEPFVKVGLKNISDEDLPVNVSLFVPTMMDNPHSETVTL
;
A
#
# COMPACT_ATOMS: atom_id res chain seq x y z
N LEU A 1 5.18 -8.13 -12.69
CA LEU A 1 3.93 -7.51 -12.19
C LEU A 1 3.99 -6.01 -12.48
N PHE A 2 2.84 -5.42 -12.82
CA PHE A 2 2.71 -3.96 -12.96
C PHE A 2 1.44 -3.48 -12.24
N SER A 3 1.46 -2.23 -11.79
CA SER A 3 0.32 -1.57 -11.16
C SER A 3 0.22 -0.14 -11.71
N PHE A 4 -0.98 0.35 -11.88
CA PHE A 4 -1.29 1.70 -12.27
C PHE A 4 -2.16 2.35 -11.21
N GLY A 5 -1.86 3.61 -10.87
CA GLY A 5 -2.64 4.42 -9.94
C GLY A 5 -3.05 5.74 -10.58
N PHE A 6 -4.26 6.16 -10.26
CA PHE A 6 -4.82 7.43 -10.69
C PHE A 6 -5.50 8.11 -9.50
N THR A 7 -5.28 9.41 -9.34
CA THR A 7 -5.90 10.21 -8.29
C THR A 7 -6.54 11.45 -8.89
N LEU A 8 -7.79 11.71 -8.54
CA LEU A 8 -8.46 12.95 -8.82
C LEU A 8 -8.59 13.74 -7.51
N LYS A 9 -8.10 14.98 -7.51
CA LYS A 9 -8.15 15.89 -6.37
C LYS A 9 -9.14 17.02 -6.66
N TYR A 10 -9.98 17.32 -5.68
CA TYR A 10 -10.77 18.54 -5.69
C TYR A 10 -10.24 19.48 -4.60
N LEU A 11 -9.82 20.66 -5.00
CA LEU A 11 -9.21 21.66 -4.14
C LEU A 11 -10.24 22.75 -3.85
N MET A 12 -10.37 23.12 -2.59
CA MET A 12 -11.19 24.25 -2.15
C MET A 12 -10.34 25.15 -1.26
N ARG A 13 -10.45 26.45 -1.48
CA ARG A 13 -9.80 27.46 -0.64
C ARG A 13 -10.82 28.55 -0.30
N ASP A 14 -10.92 28.85 0.97
CA ASP A 14 -11.68 29.99 1.48
C ASP A 14 -10.72 30.89 2.26
N MET A 15 -10.55 32.13 1.82
CA MET A 15 -9.73 33.12 2.51
C MET A 15 -10.61 34.00 3.37
N LEU A 16 -10.45 33.89 4.69
CA LEU A 16 -11.13 34.70 5.68
C LEU A 16 -10.14 35.73 6.23
N LEU A 17 -10.54 36.98 6.27
CA LEU A 17 -9.85 38.06 6.94
C LEU A 17 -10.89 38.79 7.82
N ASP A 18 -10.67 38.85 9.12
CA ASP A 18 -11.58 39.49 10.10
C ASP A 18 -13.05 39.03 9.94
N GLU A 19 -13.27 37.70 9.87
CA GLU A 19 -14.58 37.06 9.67
C GLU A 19 -15.26 37.36 8.31
N ALA A 20 -14.67 38.17 7.44
CA ALA A 20 -15.16 38.40 6.08
C ALA A 20 -14.47 37.40 5.11
N SER A 21 -15.28 36.77 4.26
CA SER A 21 -14.74 35.91 3.17
C SER A 21 -14.18 36.77 2.05
N TYR A 22 -12.88 36.75 1.88
CA TYR A 22 -12.17 37.52 0.82
C TYR A 22 -12.20 36.82 -0.53
N GLY A 23 -12.55 35.55 -0.57
CA GLY A 23 -12.71 34.82 -1.81
C GLY A 23 -12.80 33.31 -1.60
N LYS A 24 -13.78 32.73 -2.29
CA LYS A 24 -13.89 31.26 -2.40
C LYS A 24 -13.42 30.84 -3.77
N GLY A 25 -12.49 29.92 -3.80
CA GLY A 25 -11.98 29.35 -5.04
C GLY A 25 -12.03 27.82 -5.00
N SER A 26 -12.13 27.23 -6.16
CA SER A 26 -12.03 25.77 -6.31
C SER A 26 -11.18 25.41 -7.52
N GLY A 27 -10.61 24.21 -7.46
CA GLY A 27 -9.76 23.70 -8.51
C GLY A 27 -9.76 22.17 -8.55
N VAL A 28 -9.16 21.63 -9.60
CA VAL A 28 -9.01 20.19 -9.80
C VAL A 28 -7.55 19.88 -10.07
N GLY A 29 -7.05 18.81 -9.47
CA GLY A 29 -5.72 18.25 -9.72
C GLY A 29 -5.82 16.79 -10.10
N VAL A 30 -4.88 16.33 -10.90
CA VAL A 30 -4.80 14.94 -11.38
C VAL A 30 -3.41 14.41 -11.16
N ASP A 31 -3.32 13.19 -10.57
CA ASP A 31 -2.07 12.45 -10.47
C ASP A 31 -2.19 11.13 -11.22
N ALA A 32 -1.08 10.67 -11.74
CA ALA A 32 -0.95 9.33 -12.31
C ALA A 32 0.36 8.71 -11.86
N ALA A 33 0.35 7.42 -11.55
CA ALA A 33 1.55 6.69 -11.17
C ALA A 33 1.55 5.30 -11.80
N PHE A 34 2.75 4.81 -12.10
CA PHE A 34 2.99 3.50 -12.65
C PHE A 34 4.10 2.81 -11.86
N LEU A 35 3.87 1.57 -11.46
CA LEU A 35 4.83 0.73 -10.75
C LEU A 35 5.05 -0.57 -11.51
N ILE A 36 6.31 -0.90 -11.75
CA ILE A 36 6.72 -2.18 -12.31
C ILE A 36 7.58 -2.95 -11.29
N GLN A 37 7.42 -4.26 -11.30
CA GLN A 37 8.25 -5.18 -10.53
C GLN A 37 8.93 -6.15 -11.50
N PRO A 38 10.10 -5.77 -12.07
CA PRO A 38 10.81 -6.61 -13.04
C PRO A 38 11.39 -7.87 -12.40
N LEU A 39 11.79 -7.81 -11.13
CA LEU A 39 12.27 -8.93 -10.33
C LEU A 39 11.47 -9.03 -9.02
N LYS A 40 11.45 -10.20 -8.38
CA LYS A 40 10.74 -10.40 -7.10
C LYS A 40 11.17 -9.41 -6.00
N ASN A 41 12.42 -9.00 -6.05
CA ASN A 41 13.07 -8.14 -5.06
C ASN A 41 13.35 -6.71 -5.55
N LEU A 42 12.88 -6.34 -6.76
CA LEU A 42 13.13 -5.02 -7.35
C LEU A 42 11.82 -4.41 -7.83
N LYS A 43 11.54 -3.18 -7.39
CA LYS A 43 10.40 -2.38 -7.83
C LYS A 43 10.91 -1.04 -8.36
N VAL A 44 10.32 -0.58 -9.45
CA VAL A 44 10.57 0.74 -10.05
C VAL A 44 9.25 1.44 -10.26
N GLY A 45 9.16 2.68 -9.79
CA GLY A 45 7.95 3.50 -9.89
C GLY A 45 8.23 4.83 -10.57
N ILE A 46 7.27 5.30 -11.35
CA ILE A 46 7.24 6.64 -11.91
C ILE A 46 5.89 7.27 -11.60
N GLY A 47 5.89 8.53 -11.20
CA GLY A 47 4.67 9.28 -10.90
C GLY A 47 4.72 10.68 -11.50
N ILE A 48 3.57 11.15 -11.93
CA ILE A 48 3.31 12.53 -12.34
C ILE A 48 2.23 13.04 -11.40
N TYR A 49 2.55 14.10 -10.68
CA TYR A 49 1.67 14.73 -9.71
C TYR A 49 1.25 16.09 -10.23
N ASP A 50 -0.01 16.46 -9.97
CA ASP A 50 -0.59 17.71 -10.38
C ASP A 50 -0.39 17.99 -11.88
N PHE A 51 -0.79 17.00 -12.71
CA PHE A 51 -0.64 17.04 -14.17
C PHE A 51 -1.28 18.33 -14.75
N GLY A 52 -0.48 19.10 -15.48
CA GLY A 52 -0.88 20.40 -16.01
C GLY A 52 -0.83 21.54 -14.99
N GLY A 53 -0.44 21.27 -13.74
CA GLY A 53 -0.50 22.19 -12.61
C GLY A 53 -1.90 22.29 -12.01
N SER A 54 -1.99 22.26 -10.67
CA SER A 54 -3.28 22.46 -9.98
C SER A 54 -3.48 23.94 -9.69
N SER A 55 -4.55 24.50 -10.23
CA SER A 55 -4.89 25.91 -10.05
C SER A 55 -6.27 26.04 -9.40
N ILE A 56 -6.44 27.10 -8.61
CA ILE A 56 -7.74 27.49 -8.05
C ILE A 56 -8.26 28.72 -8.80
N ALA A 57 -9.47 28.60 -9.29
CA ALA A 57 -10.22 29.70 -9.88
C ALA A 57 -11.12 30.32 -8.81
N TYR A 58 -11.01 31.63 -8.66
CA TYR A 58 -11.83 32.45 -7.76
C TYR A 58 -13.01 33.07 -8.48
N LYS A 59 -14.03 33.49 -7.74
CA LYS A 59 -15.25 34.10 -8.30
C LYS A 59 -15.00 35.41 -9.05
N ASP A 60 -13.93 36.13 -8.73
CA ASP A 60 -13.50 37.37 -9.41
C ASP A 60 -12.78 37.13 -10.76
N LYS A 61 -12.73 35.85 -11.21
CA LYS A 61 -12.02 35.36 -12.40
C LYS A 61 -10.47 35.34 -12.28
N THR A 62 -9.92 35.63 -11.12
CA THR A 62 -8.49 35.36 -10.90
C THR A 62 -8.24 33.88 -10.77
N THR A 63 -7.10 33.40 -11.29
CA THR A 63 -6.67 32.02 -11.20
C THR A 63 -5.29 32.01 -10.57
N GLU A 64 -5.15 31.28 -9.48
CA GLU A 64 -3.87 31.12 -8.77
C GLU A 64 -3.38 29.67 -8.96
N SER A 65 -2.17 29.50 -9.47
CA SER A 65 -1.51 28.21 -9.50
C SER A 65 -1.00 27.88 -8.09
N ILE A 66 -1.54 26.81 -7.49
CA ILE A 66 -1.19 26.41 -6.12
C ILE A 66 -0.12 25.36 -6.12
N LEU A 67 -0.20 24.39 -7.02
CA LEU A 67 0.73 23.26 -7.11
C LEU A 67 1.26 23.19 -8.55
N GLY A 68 2.58 23.23 -8.66
CA GLY A 68 3.27 22.94 -9.92
C GLY A 68 3.23 21.44 -10.21
N GLN A 69 3.29 21.10 -11.50
CA GLN A 69 3.46 19.73 -11.91
C GLN A 69 4.79 19.18 -11.37
N ALA A 70 4.75 17.98 -10.77
CA ALA A 70 5.92 17.30 -10.25
C ALA A 70 6.06 15.89 -10.84
N PHE A 71 7.30 15.51 -11.11
CA PHE A 71 7.65 14.15 -11.52
C PHE A 71 8.41 13.48 -10.40
N LYS A 72 8.13 12.18 -10.18
CA LYS A 72 8.91 11.35 -9.25
C LYS A 72 9.30 10.05 -9.92
N LEU A 73 10.54 9.66 -9.73
CA LEU A 73 11.08 8.36 -10.13
C LEU A 73 11.64 7.69 -8.87
N GLY A 74 11.22 6.47 -8.60
CA GLY A 74 11.64 5.73 -7.42
C GLY A 74 12.06 4.31 -7.73
N ILE A 75 12.97 3.79 -6.93
CA ILE A 75 13.45 2.43 -6.96
C ILE A 75 13.48 1.85 -5.55
N SER A 76 13.08 0.59 -5.41
CA SER A 76 13.16 -0.14 -4.15
C SER A 76 13.71 -1.53 -4.41
N TYR A 77 14.70 -1.93 -3.63
CA TYR A 77 15.40 -3.21 -3.76
C TYR A 77 15.49 -3.92 -2.41
N MET A 78 15.18 -5.22 -2.40
CA MET A 78 15.32 -6.11 -1.24
C MET A 78 16.50 -7.07 -1.46
N PRO A 79 17.71 -6.74 -1.00
CA PRO A 79 18.89 -7.62 -1.16
C PRO A 79 18.78 -8.93 -0.37
N ILE A 80 18.19 -8.88 0.81
CA ILE A 80 17.94 -10.03 1.68
C ILE A 80 16.56 -9.87 2.33
N ASN A 81 16.03 -10.98 2.86
CA ASN A 81 14.75 -10.94 3.58
C ASN A 81 14.81 -9.98 4.77
N GLY A 82 13.83 -9.10 4.86
CA GLY A 82 13.72 -8.10 5.92
C GLY A 82 14.45 -6.79 5.65
N LEU A 83 15.42 -6.72 4.73
CA LEU A 83 16.09 -5.47 4.38
C LEU A 83 15.56 -4.89 3.08
N THR A 84 15.03 -3.68 3.14
CA THR A 84 14.62 -2.90 1.96
C THR A 84 15.47 -1.65 1.87
N ILE A 85 16.02 -1.37 0.70
CA ILE A 85 16.71 -0.13 0.36
C ILE A 85 15.88 0.55 -0.71
N ALA A 86 15.61 1.83 -0.54
CA ALA A 86 14.81 2.59 -1.49
C ALA A 86 15.39 3.98 -1.71
N GLY A 87 15.17 4.50 -2.90
CA GLY A 87 15.50 5.88 -3.22
C GLY A 87 14.52 6.42 -4.24
N ASP A 88 14.27 7.70 -4.17
CA ASP A 88 13.48 8.42 -5.17
C ASP A 88 14.05 9.81 -5.45
N VAL A 89 13.73 10.30 -6.62
CA VAL A 89 14.09 11.63 -7.10
C VAL A 89 12.86 12.32 -7.67
N GLY A 90 12.67 13.57 -7.28
CA GLY A 90 11.63 14.48 -7.77
C GLY A 90 12.11 15.91 -7.59
N ASP A 91 11.40 16.69 -6.80
CA ASP A 91 11.84 18.00 -6.26
C ASP A 91 12.96 17.84 -5.22
N ARG A 92 13.03 16.67 -4.61
CA ARG A 92 14.01 16.23 -3.63
C ARG A 92 14.55 14.87 -3.99
N ILE A 93 15.75 14.56 -3.48
CA ILE A 93 16.27 13.20 -3.47
C ILE A 93 15.99 12.61 -2.08
N HIS A 94 15.41 11.44 -2.06
CA HIS A 94 15.25 10.65 -0.85
C HIS A 94 16.02 9.34 -0.98
N PHE A 95 16.69 8.97 0.07
CA PHE A 95 17.32 7.65 0.20
C PHE A 95 16.99 7.09 1.57
N GLY A 96 16.64 5.81 1.65
CA GLY A 96 16.30 5.18 2.90
C GLY A 96 16.53 3.69 2.90
N ALA A 97 16.62 3.15 4.10
CA ALA A 97 16.67 1.72 4.35
C ALA A 97 15.72 1.37 5.49
N GLU A 98 15.09 0.22 5.36
CA GLU A 98 14.26 -0.40 6.41
C GLU A 98 14.76 -1.82 6.66
N TYR A 99 14.90 -2.18 7.93
CA TYR A 99 15.19 -3.54 8.36
C TYR A 99 14.10 -4.04 9.30
N VAL A 100 13.44 -5.12 8.90
CA VAL A 100 12.35 -5.77 9.64
C VAL A 100 12.88 -6.97 10.40
N VAL A 101 12.73 -6.95 11.72
CA VAL A 101 13.13 -8.04 12.62
C VAL A 101 11.89 -8.81 13.06
N ALA A 102 11.95 -10.13 12.91
CA ALA A 102 10.89 -11.07 13.36
C ALA A 102 9.47 -10.66 12.90
N SER A 103 9.35 -10.00 11.75
CA SER A 103 8.08 -9.50 11.17
C SER A 103 7.27 -8.56 12.08
N ARG A 104 7.86 -8.06 13.15
CA ARG A 104 7.17 -7.25 14.18
C ARG A 104 7.81 -5.89 14.46
N VAL A 105 9.11 -5.81 14.32
CA VAL A 105 9.85 -4.58 14.62
C VAL A 105 10.58 -4.15 13.36
N SER A 106 10.41 -2.88 12.96
CA SER A 106 11.13 -2.30 11.84
C SER A 106 11.98 -1.13 12.31
N PHE A 107 13.22 -1.10 11.87
CA PHE A 107 14.12 0.04 12.01
C PHE A 107 14.25 0.73 10.66
N ARG A 108 14.15 2.05 10.65
CA ARG A 108 14.25 2.85 9.43
C ARG A 108 15.31 3.93 9.61
N ALA A 109 16.06 4.18 8.55
CA ALA A 109 16.94 5.33 8.45
C ALA A 109 16.78 5.95 7.08
N GLY A 110 16.81 7.26 7.01
CA GLY A 110 16.61 8.00 5.77
C GLY A 110 17.43 9.26 5.71
N LEU A 111 17.65 9.70 4.49
CA LEU A 111 18.29 10.96 4.16
C LEU A 111 17.50 11.63 3.05
N GLN A 112 17.20 12.90 3.22
CA GLN A 112 16.55 13.72 2.20
C GLN A 112 17.47 14.89 1.87
N GLN A 113 17.48 15.28 0.59
CA GLN A 113 18.23 16.44 0.11
C GLN A 113 17.38 17.22 -0.88
N ASP A 114 17.29 18.53 -0.73
CA ASP A 114 16.66 19.41 -1.71
C ASP A 114 17.53 19.52 -2.97
N ILE A 115 16.90 19.41 -4.15
CA ILE A 115 17.59 19.58 -5.44
C ILE A 115 17.48 21.02 -5.91
N THR A 116 16.34 21.66 -5.61
CA THR A 116 15.99 23.03 -6.02
C THR A 116 16.26 23.97 -4.85
N GLY A 117 17.18 24.90 -5.00
CA GLY A 117 17.55 25.89 -3.99
C GLY A 117 19.05 26.12 -3.95
N ASP A 118 19.44 27.29 -3.44
CA ASP A 118 20.84 27.66 -3.32
C ASP A 118 21.56 26.88 -2.19
N GLU A 119 20.82 26.42 -1.18
CA GLU A 119 21.32 25.62 -0.08
C GLU A 119 20.84 24.18 -0.17
N LYS A 120 21.78 23.26 -0.37
CA LYS A 120 21.51 21.82 -0.37
C LYS A 120 21.42 21.31 1.07
N LEU A 121 20.25 21.43 1.68
CA LEU A 121 20.03 20.97 3.04
C LEU A 121 19.89 19.43 3.08
N PHE A 122 20.68 18.81 3.96
CA PHE A 122 20.55 17.39 4.27
C PHE A 122 19.68 17.21 5.51
N VAL A 123 18.64 16.41 5.37
CA VAL A 123 17.69 16.12 6.43
C VAL A 123 17.74 14.63 6.76
N PRO A 124 18.54 14.21 7.76
CA PRO A 124 18.58 12.85 8.22
C PRO A 124 17.34 12.53 9.05
N SER A 125 16.88 11.30 8.94
CA SER A 125 15.74 10.77 9.68
C SER A 125 15.98 9.36 10.18
N ALA A 126 15.35 9.01 11.30
CA ALA A 126 15.33 7.66 11.84
C ALA A 126 13.91 7.28 12.26
N GLY A 127 13.60 6.00 12.24
CA GLY A 127 12.26 5.53 12.62
C GLY A 127 12.29 4.14 13.23
N LEU A 128 11.30 3.91 14.07
CA LEU A 128 11.00 2.62 14.69
C LEU A 128 9.53 2.32 14.50
N SER A 129 9.22 1.09 14.10
CA SER A 129 7.84 0.60 14.04
C SER A 129 7.72 -0.71 14.80
N ILE A 130 6.65 -0.85 15.56
CA ILE A 130 6.32 -2.06 16.29
C ILE A 130 4.92 -2.49 15.90
N LYS A 131 4.81 -3.71 15.36
CA LYS A 131 3.54 -4.33 14.98
C LYS A 131 3.14 -5.35 16.04
N PHE A 132 1.99 -5.13 16.65
CA PHE A 132 1.38 -6.05 17.57
C PHE A 132 -0.03 -6.42 17.09
N LYS A 133 -0.18 -7.62 16.54
CA LYS A 133 -1.43 -8.10 15.92
C LYS A 133 -1.93 -7.11 14.83
N THR A 134 -3.04 -6.43 15.14
CA THR A 134 -3.70 -5.44 14.26
C THR A 134 -3.26 -4.00 14.54
N ILE A 135 -2.43 -3.78 15.56
CA ILE A 135 -1.97 -2.44 15.95
C ILE A 135 -0.55 -2.25 15.46
N VAL A 136 -0.30 -1.13 14.80
CA VAL A 136 1.04 -0.69 14.42
C VAL A 136 1.31 0.64 15.10
N MET A 137 2.39 0.69 15.87
CA MET A 137 2.90 1.92 16.49
C MET A 137 4.19 2.31 15.78
N GLU A 138 4.27 3.56 15.37
CA GLU A 138 5.46 4.07 14.70
C GLU A 138 5.94 5.34 15.39
N TYR A 139 7.26 5.46 15.47
CA TYR A 139 7.94 6.65 15.90
C TYR A 139 8.93 7.08 14.83
N GLY A 140 8.90 8.34 14.45
CA GLY A 140 9.83 8.97 13.54
C GLY A 140 10.51 10.17 14.17
N TYR A 141 11.79 10.32 13.86
CA TYR A 141 12.64 11.42 14.28
C TYR A 141 13.34 11.99 13.04
N GLU A 142 13.26 13.30 12.88
CA GLU A 142 13.81 14.00 11.72
C GLU A 142 14.56 15.24 12.19
N ILE A 143 15.78 15.43 11.69
CA ILE A 143 16.61 16.59 12.00
C ILE A 143 16.63 17.51 10.79
N VAL A 144 15.94 18.63 10.90
CA VAL A 144 15.96 19.68 9.88
C VAL A 144 17.01 20.72 10.29
N PRO A 145 18.03 21.01 9.45
CA PRO A 145 19.02 22.03 9.79
C PRO A 145 18.35 23.37 10.12
N PHE A 146 18.86 24.04 11.14
CA PHE A 146 18.38 25.34 11.65
C PHE A 146 16.99 25.34 12.29
N LEU A 147 16.31 24.20 12.38
CA LEU A 147 15.02 24.05 13.06
C LEU A 147 15.15 23.04 14.21
N GLU A 148 14.18 23.08 15.11
CA GLU A 148 14.06 22.03 16.13
C GLU A 148 13.74 20.68 15.48
N PRO A 149 14.29 19.58 16.01
CA PRO A 149 13.97 18.24 15.51
C PRO A 149 12.48 17.94 15.58
N THR A 150 11.99 17.28 14.56
CA THR A 150 10.57 16.85 14.48
C THR A 150 10.40 15.44 15.00
N HIS A 151 9.45 15.27 15.92
CA HIS A 151 9.02 13.98 16.43
C HIS A 151 7.65 13.63 15.87
N ARG A 152 7.51 12.44 15.32
CA ARG A 152 6.23 11.96 14.77
C ARG A 152 5.85 10.64 15.43
N PHE A 153 4.66 10.58 16.00
CA PHE A 153 4.06 9.37 16.54
C PHE A 153 2.86 8.99 15.68
N THR A 154 2.78 7.74 15.26
CA THR A 154 1.66 7.20 14.49
C THR A 154 1.12 5.97 15.19
N LEU A 155 -0.21 5.89 15.32
CA LEU A 155 -0.94 4.71 15.72
C LEU A 155 -1.84 4.31 14.56
N ALA A 156 -1.64 3.12 14.02
CA ALA A 156 -2.46 2.59 12.94
C ALA A 156 -3.13 1.29 13.35
N LEU A 157 -4.39 1.13 12.94
CA LEU A 157 -5.13 -0.13 13.03
C LEU A 157 -5.09 -0.79 11.66
N GLN A 158 -4.41 -1.93 11.57
CA GLN A 158 -4.33 -2.72 10.35
C GLN A 158 -5.42 -3.79 10.40
N LEU A 159 -6.59 -3.47 9.84
CA LEU A 159 -7.66 -4.44 9.65
C LEU A 159 -7.26 -5.30 8.44
N SER A 160 -6.72 -6.49 8.69
CA SER A 160 -6.33 -7.40 7.60
C SER A 160 -7.55 -8.07 7.01
N PRO A 161 -7.82 -7.89 5.72
CA PRO A 161 -8.73 -8.78 5.02
C PRO A 161 -8.02 -10.10 4.73
N ALA A 162 -8.79 -11.18 4.75
CA ALA A 162 -8.45 -12.52 4.28
C ALA A 162 -7.07 -13.05 4.65
N VAL A 163 -7.04 -13.79 5.71
CA VAL A 163 -5.87 -14.45 6.31
C VAL A 163 -5.63 -15.84 5.72
N VAL A 164 -6.46 -16.27 4.77
CA VAL A 164 -6.37 -17.59 4.12
C VAL A 164 -6.26 -17.42 2.61
N SER A 165 -5.28 -18.06 2.01
CA SER A 165 -5.14 -18.14 0.55
C SER A 165 -5.36 -19.55 0.04
N ILE A 166 -6.03 -19.66 -1.11
CA ILE A 166 -6.10 -20.92 -1.86
C ILE A 166 -4.80 -21.05 -2.64
N THR A 167 -3.97 -22.04 -2.29
CA THR A 167 -2.66 -22.24 -2.91
C THR A 167 -2.73 -23.11 -4.15
N LYS A 168 -3.63 -24.08 -4.16
CA LYS A 168 -3.77 -25.02 -5.27
C LYS A 168 -5.18 -25.64 -5.26
N THR A 169 -5.81 -25.72 -6.42
CA THR A 169 -7.00 -26.51 -6.62
C THR A 169 -6.69 -27.58 -7.66
N THR A 170 -6.94 -28.83 -7.32
CA THR A 170 -6.75 -29.97 -8.24
C THR A 170 -8.06 -30.71 -8.36
N VAL A 171 -8.58 -30.81 -9.58
CA VAL A 171 -9.73 -31.65 -9.90
C VAL A 171 -9.18 -32.96 -10.45
N ALA A 172 -9.37 -34.04 -9.70
CA ALA A 172 -8.80 -35.34 -10.03
C ALA A 172 -9.61 -36.08 -11.10
N HIS A 173 -10.93 -35.85 -11.14
CA HIS A 173 -11.84 -36.52 -12.05
C HIS A 173 -12.75 -35.51 -12.75
N ASN A 174 -12.82 -35.62 -14.09
CA ASN A 174 -13.74 -34.86 -14.92
C ASN A 174 -14.08 -35.72 -16.17
N PRO A 175 -15.32 -36.18 -16.38
CA PRO A 175 -16.53 -35.84 -15.62
C PRO A 175 -16.72 -36.60 -14.29
N ILE A 176 -17.53 -36.00 -13.40
CA ILE A 176 -17.93 -36.57 -12.11
C ILE A 176 -19.28 -37.30 -12.31
N PHE A 177 -19.38 -38.57 -11.84
CA PHE A 177 -20.58 -39.38 -11.96
C PHE A 177 -21.24 -39.60 -10.60
N ARG A 178 -22.53 -39.30 -10.50
CA ARG A 178 -23.32 -39.44 -9.26
C ARG A 178 -23.36 -40.87 -8.73
N SER A 179 -23.30 -41.86 -9.61
CA SER A 179 -23.29 -43.31 -9.26
C SER A 179 -22.00 -43.75 -8.56
N LEU A 180 -20.94 -42.97 -8.64
CA LEU A 180 -19.65 -43.29 -8.07
C LEU A 180 -19.39 -42.59 -6.70
N HIS A 181 -20.44 -42.18 -5.99
CA HIS A 181 -20.30 -41.45 -4.72
C HIS A 181 -19.42 -42.18 -3.68
N ARG A 182 -19.56 -43.51 -3.54
CA ARG A 182 -18.76 -44.35 -2.64
C ARG A 182 -17.27 -44.40 -3.04
N TYR A 183 -16.98 -44.30 -4.33
CA TYR A 183 -15.60 -44.25 -4.82
C TYR A 183 -14.93 -42.93 -4.40
N TYR A 184 -15.69 -41.84 -4.44
CA TYR A 184 -15.16 -40.50 -4.07
C TYR A 184 -14.94 -40.31 -2.56
N GLU A 185 -15.47 -41.20 -1.69
CA GLU A 185 -15.16 -41.23 -0.27
C GLU A 185 -13.70 -41.65 -0.02
N SER A 186 -13.16 -42.53 -0.85
CA SER A 186 -11.78 -43.02 -0.78
C SER A 186 -10.83 -42.23 -1.70
N GLU A 187 -11.33 -41.79 -2.86
CA GLU A 187 -10.57 -41.05 -3.87
C GLU A 187 -11.21 -39.69 -4.12
N PRO A 188 -10.79 -38.65 -3.41
CA PRO A 188 -11.43 -37.33 -3.52
C PRO A 188 -11.26 -36.73 -4.91
N PHE A 189 -12.38 -36.31 -5.51
CA PHE A 189 -12.40 -35.73 -6.86
C PHE A 189 -11.92 -34.27 -6.92
N VAL A 190 -11.88 -33.58 -5.78
CA VAL A 190 -11.33 -32.23 -5.64
C VAL A 190 -10.41 -32.18 -4.42
N LYS A 191 -9.23 -31.60 -4.62
CA LYS A 191 -8.29 -31.28 -3.54
C LYS A 191 -8.03 -29.79 -3.57
N VAL A 192 -8.23 -29.11 -2.45
CA VAL A 192 -7.96 -27.69 -2.29
C VAL A 192 -6.89 -27.49 -1.24
N GLY A 193 -5.78 -26.91 -1.64
CA GLY A 193 -4.73 -26.51 -0.71
C GLY A 193 -5.05 -25.13 -0.15
N LEU A 194 -5.20 -25.05 1.17
CA LEU A 194 -5.38 -23.80 1.90
C LEU A 194 -4.07 -23.46 2.63
N LYS A 195 -3.76 -22.19 2.69
CA LYS A 195 -2.63 -21.68 3.46
C LYS A 195 -3.12 -20.58 4.37
N ASN A 196 -2.93 -20.76 5.68
CA ASN A 196 -3.05 -19.68 6.63
C ASN A 196 -1.87 -18.71 6.46
N ILE A 197 -2.16 -17.42 6.28
CA ILE A 197 -1.16 -16.36 6.12
C ILE A 197 -1.02 -15.58 7.44
N SER A 198 -1.88 -15.87 8.43
CA SER A 198 -1.78 -15.28 9.75
C SER A 198 -0.84 -16.08 10.66
N ASP A 199 -0.45 -15.45 11.77
CA ASP A 199 0.32 -16.07 12.85
C ASP A 199 -0.59 -16.75 13.92
N GLU A 200 -1.91 -16.82 13.67
CA GLU A 200 -2.90 -17.37 14.60
C GLU A 200 -3.67 -18.51 13.92
N ASP A 201 -4.06 -19.52 14.70
CA ASP A 201 -4.94 -20.59 14.24
C ASP A 201 -6.31 -20.03 13.88
N LEU A 202 -6.77 -20.33 12.66
CA LEU A 202 -8.03 -19.80 12.12
C LEU A 202 -8.98 -20.94 11.81
N PRO A 203 -10.19 -20.93 12.36
CA PRO A 203 -11.26 -21.80 11.89
C PRO A 203 -11.78 -21.30 10.54
N VAL A 204 -11.63 -22.13 9.51
CA VAL A 204 -12.06 -21.84 8.14
C VAL A 204 -13.19 -22.79 7.78
N ASN A 205 -14.32 -22.24 7.35
CA ASN A 205 -15.43 -23.04 6.83
C ASN A 205 -15.24 -23.21 5.31
N VAL A 206 -15.01 -24.44 4.89
CA VAL A 206 -14.85 -24.81 3.48
C VAL A 206 -16.16 -25.41 2.99
N SER A 207 -16.75 -24.80 1.97
CA SER A 207 -18.01 -25.28 1.37
C SER A 207 -17.77 -25.75 -0.07
N LEU A 208 -18.24 -26.95 -0.38
CA LEU A 208 -18.24 -27.50 -1.72
C LEU A 208 -19.68 -27.59 -2.23
N PHE A 209 -19.93 -27.07 -3.42
CA PHE A 209 -21.21 -27.16 -4.08
C PHE A 209 -21.06 -27.54 -5.56
N VAL A 210 -21.74 -28.62 -5.96
CA VAL A 210 -21.80 -29.06 -7.36
C VAL A 210 -23.25 -28.98 -7.78
N PRO A 211 -23.69 -27.94 -8.54
CA PRO A 211 -25.09 -27.60 -8.80
C PRO A 211 -25.93 -28.75 -9.43
N THR A 212 -25.25 -29.60 -10.23
CA THR A 212 -25.93 -30.74 -10.93
C THR A 212 -26.02 -32.01 -10.09
N MET A 213 -25.40 -32.04 -8.91
CA MET A 213 -25.23 -33.27 -8.12
C MET A 213 -25.66 -33.12 -6.66
N MET A 214 -25.72 -31.89 -6.15
CA MET A 214 -25.98 -31.61 -4.74
C MET A 214 -27.12 -30.61 -4.60
N ASP A 215 -28.07 -30.92 -3.72
CA ASP A 215 -29.16 -30.01 -3.40
C ASP A 215 -28.74 -28.92 -2.44
N ASN A 216 -27.74 -29.21 -1.57
CA ASN A 216 -27.16 -28.28 -0.61
C ASN A 216 -25.62 -28.37 -0.64
N PRO A 217 -24.90 -27.28 -0.34
CA PRO A 217 -23.46 -27.33 -0.20
C PRO A 217 -23.05 -28.23 0.99
N HIS A 218 -22.00 -29.00 0.78
CA HIS A 218 -21.34 -29.68 1.89
C HIS A 218 -20.30 -28.76 2.50
N SER A 219 -20.35 -28.55 3.81
CA SER A 219 -19.47 -27.61 4.51
C SER A 219 -18.75 -28.31 5.65
N GLU A 220 -17.47 -28.06 5.77
CA GLU A 220 -16.60 -28.55 6.83
C GLU A 220 -15.76 -27.43 7.40
N THR A 221 -15.59 -27.40 8.73
CA THR A 221 -14.72 -26.43 9.40
C THR A 221 -13.37 -27.05 9.64
N VAL A 222 -12.33 -26.44 9.09
CA VAL A 222 -10.94 -26.85 9.24
C VAL A 222 -10.19 -25.75 9.98
N THR A 223 -9.40 -26.11 11.00
CA THR A 223 -8.48 -25.17 11.66
C THR A 223 -7.15 -25.18 10.93
N LEU A 224 -6.71 -24.01 10.48
CA LEU A 224 -5.48 -23.82 9.72
C LEU A 224 -4.43 -23.09 10.56
#